data_3cdee74e33cf2bbca87fe5e23a9764d2
#
_entry.id   3cdee74e33cf2bbca87fe5e23a9764d2
#
_cell.length_a   1.000
_cell.length_b   1.000
_cell.length_c   1.000
_cell.angle_alpha   90.00
_cell.angle_beta   90.00
_cell.angle_gamma   90.00
#
_symmetry.space_group_name_H-M   'P 1'
#
loop_
_entity.id
_entity.type
_entity.pdbx_description
1 polymer ?
#
loop_
_entity_poly.entity_id
_entity_poly.type
_entity_poly.pdbx_seq_one_letter_code
_entity_poly.pdbx_strand_id
1 'polypeptide(L)'
;NNYPEGPAWHLGKIIECGASVALPKIGNDSMVGRLFPDHFLVETPNVNKTCPRIRVAAHTLYENPDPYRLLEPSGMLDTSNCVYEQIDGRTVRVSGSRFVPAEKYTVKLEGVELAGYRTITIGGIRDPVLVHSIDDYLEKLRHNLRKRVETTGYASEEYSLTFRVYGKNGVMGEKEVIAQPAHELAVIIDVVAGTQENARAILSLARHLLMHSDFEGRFCISGNAAFPYSPSDIDMGSVYRFHIWHLLELEDPCEPFAVEYLNL
;
A
#
# COMPACT_ATOMS: atom_id res chain seq x y z
N ASN A 1 9.05 -7.56 -38.99
CA ASN A 1 7.97 -6.81 -38.35
C ASN A 1 8.60 -5.85 -37.35
N ASN A 2 8.81 -4.59 -37.75
CA ASN A 2 9.20 -3.54 -36.80
C ASN A 2 7.96 -3.14 -35.98
N TYR A 3 7.67 -3.91 -34.95
CA TYR A 3 6.67 -3.49 -33.96
C TYR A 3 7.32 -2.43 -33.06
N PRO A 4 6.66 -1.33 -32.79
CA PRO A 4 7.19 -0.28 -31.92
C PRO A 4 7.09 -0.71 -30.44
N GLU A 5 7.98 -1.59 -30.02
CA GLU A 5 7.93 -2.22 -28.68
C GLU A 5 7.93 -1.19 -27.54
N GLY A 6 8.81 -0.19 -27.59
CA GLY A 6 8.88 0.84 -26.55
C GLY A 6 7.57 1.61 -26.38
N PRO A 7 7.03 2.22 -27.43
CA PRO A 7 5.72 2.87 -27.39
C PRO A 7 4.58 1.93 -27.00
N ALA A 8 4.59 0.67 -27.45
CA ALA A 8 3.54 -0.30 -27.14
C ALA A 8 3.53 -0.68 -25.64
N TRP A 9 4.70 -1.00 -25.08
CA TRP A 9 4.85 -1.29 -23.65
C TRP A 9 4.44 -0.10 -22.78
N HIS A 10 4.88 1.10 -23.15
CA HIS A 10 4.55 2.30 -22.39
C HIS A 10 3.05 2.64 -22.49
N LEU A 11 2.44 2.50 -23.66
CA LEU A 11 0.99 2.66 -23.80
C LEU A 11 0.24 1.64 -22.94
N GLY A 12 0.67 0.38 -22.93
CA GLY A 12 0.12 -0.67 -22.07
C GLY A 12 0.13 -0.26 -20.60
N LYS A 13 1.28 0.25 -20.13
CA LYS A 13 1.43 0.77 -18.74
C LYS A 13 0.47 1.93 -18.44
N ILE A 14 0.20 2.80 -19.39
CA ILE A 14 -0.71 3.94 -19.17
C ILE A 14 -2.18 3.52 -19.11
N ILE A 15 -2.59 2.52 -19.88
CA ILE A 15 -4.01 2.11 -19.98
C ILE A 15 -4.38 0.90 -19.10
N GLU A 16 -3.43 0.25 -18.44
CA GLU A 16 -3.66 -0.96 -17.62
C GLU A 16 -4.70 -0.76 -16.51
N CYS A 17 -4.77 0.46 -15.94
CA CYS A 17 -5.77 0.84 -14.92
C CYS A 17 -7.00 1.55 -15.52
N GLY A 18 -7.32 1.32 -16.78
CA GLY A 18 -8.44 1.96 -17.49
C GLY A 18 -8.27 3.48 -17.58
N ALA A 19 -9.32 4.23 -17.28
CA ALA A 19 -9.34 5.68 -17.43
C ALA A 19 -8.67 6.47 -16.30
N SER A 20 -7.64 5.92 -15.65
CA SER A 20 -6.99 6.54 -14.47
C SER A 20 -6.32 7.89 -14.77
N VAL A 21 -5.94 8.13 -16.02
CA VAL A 21 -5.31 9.39 -16.45
C VAL A 21 -6.32 10.47 -16.89
N ALA A 22 -7.61 10.11 -17.04
CA ALA A 22 -8.67 11.07 -17.35
C ALA A 22 -9.23 11.77 -16.09
N LEU A 23 -9.67 13.03 -16.25
CA LEU A 23 -10.26 13.83 -15.17
C LEU A 23 -11.64 14.37 -15.56
N PRO A 24 -12.62 14.41 -14.64
CA PRO A 24 -12.59 13.81 -13.31
C PRO A 24 -12.50 12.29 -13.38
N LYS A 25 -11.77 11.68 -12.42
CA LYS A 25 -11.66 10.20 -12.33
C LYS A 25 -12.96 9.66 -11.73
N ILE A 26 -13.92 9.32 -12.55
CA ILE A 26 -15.22 8.80 -12.14
C ILE A 26 -15.57 7.59 -12.99
N GLY A 27 -15.97 6.50 -12.35
CA GLY A 27 -16.61 5.36 -12.97
C GLY A 27 -15.75 4.57 -13.96
N ASN A 28 -16.43 3.80 -14.78
CA ASN A 28 -15.86 2.85 -15.75
C ASN A 28 -15.70 3.50 -17.13
N ASP A 29 -14.93 4.56 -17.23
CA ASP A 29 -14.62 5.16 -18.53
C ASP A 29 -13.51 4.38 -19.24
N SER A 30 -13.45 4.59 -20.55
CA SER A 30 -12.44 4.02 -21.42
C SER A 30 -11.35 5.02 -21.74
N MET A 31 -10.15 4.52 -22.02
CA MET A 31 -9.09 5.23 -22.72
C MET A 31 -8.86 4.58 -24.06
N VAL A 32 -8.49 5.37 -25.04
CA VAL A 32 -8.09 4.90 -26.38
C VAL A 32 -6.62 5.20 -26.57
N GLY A 33 -5.86 4.17 -26.94
CA GLY A 33 -4.48 4.30 -27.35
C GLY A 33 -4.34 4.13 -28.86
N ARG A 34 -3.58 5.04 -29.50
CA ARG A 34 -3.20 4.91 -30.92
C ARG A 34 -1.69 4.80 -30.99
N LEU A 35 -1.21 3.67 -31.54
CA LEU A 35 0.20 3.33 -31.61
C LEU A 35 0.79 3.70 -32.95
N PHE A 36 1.96 4.35 -32.93
CA PHE A 36 2.77 4.75 -34.09
C PHE A 36 4.19 4.17 -33.93
N PRO A 37 5.01 4.18 -34.97
CA PRO A 37 6.35 3.59 -34.93
C PRO A 37 7.29 4.19 -33.86
N ASP A 38 7.16 5.48 -33.54
CA ASP A 38 8.05 6.25 -32.66
C ASP A 38 7.37 6.90 -31.47
N HIS A 39 6.03 6.82 -31.41
CA HIS A 39 5.24 7.42 -30.34
C HIS A 39 3.87 6.74 -30.20
N PHE A 40 3.11 7.16 -29.22
CA PHE A 40 1.69 6.84 -29.11
C PHE A 40 0.87 8.08 -28.74
N LEU A 41 -0.41 8.03 -29.04
CA LEU A 41 -1.41 8.94 -28.51
C LEU A 41 -2.28 8.21 -27.51
N VAL A 42 -2.56 8.86 -26.39
CA VAL A 42 -3.54 8.38 -25.40
C VAL A 42 -4.62 9.45 -25.24
N GLU A 43 -5.87 9.04 -25.33
CA GLU A 43 -7.01 9.98 -25.29
C GLU A 43 -8.19 9.42 -24.51
N THR A 44 -8.97 10.32 -23.92
CA THR A 44 -10.30 9.98 -23.42
C THR A 44 -11.36 10.28 -24.47
N PRO A 45 -12.19 9.29 -24.87
CA PRO A 45 -13.29 9.52 -25.81
C PRO A 45 -14.44 10.33 -25.19
N ASN A 46 -14.49 10.43 -23.85
CA ASN A 46 -15.55 11.14 -23.15
C ASN A 46 -15.34 12.67 -23.29
N VAL A 47 -16.29 13.34 -23.95
CA VAL A 47 -16.26 14.78 -24.23
C VAL A 47 -16.33 15.66 -22.98
N ASN A 48 -16.81 15.11 -21.85
CA ASN A 48 -16.93 15.81 -20.57
C ASN A 48 -15.67 15.63 -19.69
N LYS A 49 -14.62 15.00 -20.23
CA LYS A 49 -13.36 14.77 -19.51
C LYS A 49 -12.17 15.38 -20.21
N THR A 50 -11.11 15.51 -19.44
CA THR A 50 -9.79 15.91 -19.92
C THR A 50 -8.76 14.82 -19.67
N CYS A 51 -7.69 14.79 -20.45
CA CYS A 51 -6.54 13.92 -20.24
C CYS A 51 -5.27 14.82 -20.14
N PRO A 52 -4.95 15.31 -18.93
CA PRO A 52 -3.79 16.17 -18.76
C PRO A 52 -2.46 15.41 -18.87
N ARG A 53 -1.48 15.97 -19.57
CA ARG A 53 -0.14 15.35 -19.71
C ARG A 53 0.52 14.98 -18.38
N ILE A 54 0.30 15.79 -17.34
CA ILE A 54 0.86 15.50 -16.00
C ILE A 54 0.28 14.21 -15.40
N ARG A 55 -0.97 13.88 -15.70
CA ARG A 55 -1.59 12.63 -15.27
C ARG A 55 -1.01 11.42 -15.99
N VAL A 56 -0.74 11.57 -17.30
CA VAL A 56 -0.09 10.52 -18.11
C VAL A 56 1.33 10.28 -17.61
N ALA A 57 2.11 11.36 -17.40
CA ALA A 57 3.44 11.25 -16.82
C ALA A 57 3.44 10.64 -15.41
N ALA A 58 2.52 11.08 -14.55
CA ALA A 58 2.40 10.51 -13.20
C ALA A 58 2.03 9.02 -13.21
N HIS A 59 1.19 8.58 -14.17
CA HIS A 59 0.83 7.16 -14.27
C HIS A 59 1.99 6.29 -14.79
N THR A 60 2.91 6.84 -15.55
CA THR A 60 4.17 6.15 -15.90
C THR A 60 4.97 5.76 -14.66
N LEU A 61 4.87 6.55 -13.57
CA LEU A 61 5.58 6.31 -12.31
C LEU A 61 4.81 5.39 -11.34
N TYR A 62 3.54 5.10 -11.65
CA TYR A 62 2.69 4.30 -10.78
C TYR A 62 3.21 2.87 -10.64
N GLU A 63 3.37 2.41 -9.39
CA GLU A 63 3.93 1.10 -9.03
C GLU A 63 5.36 0.86 -9.57
N ASN A 64 6.08 1.90 -9.92
CA ASN A 64 7.43 1.80 -10.44
C ASN A 64 8.45 2.29 -9.39
N PRO A 65 9.33 1.41 -8.87
CA PRO A 65 10.35 1.80 -7.88
C PRO A 65 11.46 2.67 -8.45
N ASP A 66 11.73 2.56 -9.77
CA ASP A 66 12.67 3.42 -10.50
C ASP A 66 11.87 4.35 -11.43
N PRO A 67 12.03 5.70 -11.34
CA PRO A 67 11.23 6.63 -12.13
C PRO A 67 11.47 6.55 -13.65
N TYR A 68 12.54 5.89 -14.09
CA TYR A 68 12.92 5.83 -15.49
C TYR A 68 12.94 4.42 -16.09
N ARG A 69 12.93 3.39 -15.24
CA ARG A 69 13.14 2.00 -15.67
C ARG A 69 12.12 1.09 -15.04
N LEU A 70 11.23 0.55 -15.84
CA LEU A 70 10.31 -0.49 -15.45
C LEU A 70 10.86 -1.84 -15.90
N LEU A 71 11.25 -2.68 -14.94
CA LEU A 71 11.75 -4.05 -15.19
C LEU A 71 10.57 -5.00 -15.33
N GLU A 72 10.58 -5.74 -16.43
CA GLU A 72 9.60 -6.77 -16.75
C GLU A 72 10.31 -8.08 -17.11
N PRO A 73 9.66 -9.23 -17.02
CA PRO A 73 10.29 -10.53 -17.33
C PRO A 73 10.93 -10.60 -18.70
N SER A 74 10.34 -9.97 -19.71
CA SER A 74 10.83 -9.98 -21.09
C SER A 74 11.84 -8.87 -21.41
N GLY A 75 12.04 -7.91 -20.49
CA GLY A 75 12.96 -6.79 -20.71
C GLY A 75 12.73 -5.61 -19.80
N MET A 76 13.12 -4.46 -20.27
CA MET A 76 13.04 -3.20 -19.52
C MET A 76 12.43 -2.11 -20.39
N LEU A 77 11.40 -1.43 -19.89
CA LEU A 77 10.93 -0.18 -20.45
C LEU A 77 11.77 0.97 -19.88
N ASP A 78 12.46 1.67 -20.76
CA ASP A 78 13.24 2.88 -20.45
C ASP A 78 12.44 4.12 -20.88
N THR A 79 12.08 4.94 -19.91
CA THR A 79 11.32 6.18 -20.09
C THR A 79 12.15 7.45 -19.85
N SER A 80 13.46 7.32 -19.68
CA SER A 80 14.37 8.44 -19.35
C SER A 80 14.36 9.59 -20.37
N ASN A 81 14.05 9.28 -21.63
CA ASN A 81 13.95 10.25 -22.71
C ASN A 81 12.51 10.55 -23.14
N CYS A 82 11.52 10.18 -22.34
CA CYS A 82 10.13 10.39 -22.70
C CYS A 82 9.74 11.87 -22.69
N VAL A 83 9.02 12.24 -23.73
CA VAL A 83 8.42 13.58 -23.89
C VAL A 83 6.91 13.42 -23.92
N TYR A 84 6.23 14.20 -23.09
CA TYR A 84 4.77 14.22 -22.97
C TYR A 84 4.23 15.56 -23.50
N GLU A 85 3.53 15.52 -24.62
CA GLU A 85 2.99 16.69 -25.29
C GLU A 85 1.46 16.70 -25.21
N GLN A 86 0.90 17.80 -24.72
CA GLN A 86 -0.54 18.02 -24.76
C GLN A 86 -0.95 18.41 -26.19
N ILE A 87 -1.73 17.58 -26.88
CA ILE A 87 -2.22 17.87 -28.22
C ILE A 87 -3.49 18.72 -28.14
N ASP A 88 -4.43 18.29 -27.31
CA ASP A 88 -5.67 19.02 -27.01
C ASP A 88 -6.12 18.70 -25.59
N GLY A 89 -7.29 19.16 -25.15
CA GLY A 89 -7.80 18.93 -23.80
C GLY A 89 -7.98 17.45 -23.41
N ARG A 90 -8.00 16.54 -24.39
CA ARG A 90 -8.31 15.12 -24.18
C ARG A 90 -7.24 14.16 -24.68
N THR A 91 -6.24 14.66 -25.41
CA THR A 91 -5.24 13.85 -26.10
C THR A 91 -3.83 14.24 -25.69
N VAL A 92 -3.02 13.26 -25.35
CA VAL A 92 -1.58 13.41 -25.05
C VAL A 92 -0.78 12.53 -26.00
N ARG A 93 0.28 13.11 -26.58
CA ARG A 93 1.32 12.39 -27.32
C ARG A 93 2.47 12.06 -26.39
N VAL A 94 2.93 10.81 -26.44
CA VAL A 94 4.11 10.36 -25.71
C VAL A 94 5.11 9.75 -26.69
N SER A 95 6.34 10.23 -26.65
CA SER A 95 7.44 9.75 -27.50
C SER A 95 8.70 9.51 -26.66
N GLY A 96 9.70 8.83 -27.23
CA GLY A 96 10.99 8.59 -26.60
C GLY A 96 11.05 7.35 -25.68
N SER A 97 9.97 6.59 -25.58
CA SER A 97 9.97 5.30 -24.88
C SER A 97 10.82 4.27 -25.62
N ARG A 98 11.64 3.53 -24.90
CA ARG A 98 12.48 2.48 -25.46
C ARG A 98 12.29 1.15 -24.68
N PHE A 99 12.12 0.07 -25.40
CA PHE A 99 12.16 -1.27 -24.81
C PHE A 99 13.56 -1.86 -25.01
N VAL A 100 14.12 -2.43 -23.95
CA VAL A 100 15.41 -3.12 -23.96
C VAL A 100 15.11 -4.58 -23.63
N PRO A 101 15.18 -5.51 -24.60
CA PRO A 101 14.92 -6.93 -24.35
C PRO A 101 15.86 -7.49 -23.28
N ALA A 102 15.36 -8.43 -22.47
CA ALA A 102 16.18 -9.19 -21.56
C ALA A 102 17.11 -10.13 -22.36
N GLU A 103 18.32 -10.35 -21.86
CA GLU A 103 19.25 -11.30 -22.45
C GLU A 103 18.78 -12.76 -22.27
N LYS A 104 18.04 -13.01 -21.19
CA LYS A 104 17.43 -14.30 -20.87
C LYS A 104 15.98 -14.10 -20.47
N TYR A 105 15.17 -15.10 -20.73
CA TYR A 105 13.81 -15.11 -20.22
C TYR A 105 13.77 -15.28 -18.71
N THR A 106 12.91 -14.53 -18.07
CA THR A 106 12.64 -14.66 -16.64
C THR A 106 11.14 -14.79 -16.41
N VAL A 107 10.77 -15.34 -15.27
CA VAL A 107 9.41 -15.22 -14.71
C VAL A 107 9.49 -14.59 -13.34
N LYS A 108 8.51 -13.75 -13.03
CA LYS A 108 8.37 -13.17 -11.73
C LYS A 108 7.71 -14.19 -10.80
N LEU A 109 8.42 -14.57 -9.74
CA LEU A 109 7.88 -15.38 -8.67
C LEU A 109 7.46 -14.49 -7.53
N GLU A 110 6.21 -14.61 -7.14
CA GLU A 110 5.64 -13.96 -5.97
C GLU A 110 4.99 -15.02 -5.07
N GLY A 111 5.36 -14.99 -3.80
CA GLY A 111 4.83 -15.91 -2.81
C GLY A 111 4.52 -15.22 -1.51
N VAL A 112 3.53 -15.71 -0.81
CA VAL A 112 3.13 -15.23 0.52
C VAL A 112 3.23 -16.36 1.53
N GLU A 113 3.55 -16.00 2.77
CA GLU A 113 3.51 -16.92 3.91
C GLU A 113 2.54 -16.40 4.97
N LEU A 114 2.02 -17.31 5.78
CA LEU A 114 1.22 -16.95 6.95
C LEU A 114 2.13 -16.29 7.99
N ALA A 115 1.85 -15.01 8.28
CA ALA A 115 2.59 -14.23 9.28
C ALA A 115 2.01 -14.37 10.69
N GLY A 116 0.77 -14.85 10.81
CA GLY A 116 0.06 -15.02 12.08
C GLY A 116 -1.41 -14.64 11.99
N TYR A 117 -1.99 -14.31 13.12
CA TYR A 117 -3.40 -13.92 13.27
C TYR A 117 -3.49 -12.57 13.94
N ARG A 118 -4.40 -11.73 13.44
CA ARG A 118 -4.55 -10.35 13.88
C ARG A 118 -5.77 -10.15 14.74
N THR A 119 -5.60 -9.37 15.81
CA THR A 119 -6.70 -8.78 16.58
C THR A 119 -6.42 -7.29 16.73
N ILE A 120 -7.44 -6.45 16.58
CA ILE A 120 -7.33 -5.00 16.71
C ILE A 120 -8.33 -4.45 17.73
N THR A 121 -8.03 -3.25 18.24
CA THR A 121 -9.00 -2.40 18.93
C THR A 121 -8.82 -0.95 18.49
N ILE A 122 -9.90 -0.16 18.57
CA ILE A 122 -9.91 1.26 18.24
C ILE A 122 -10.34 2.03 19.46
N GLY A 123 -9.47 2.93 19.95
CA GLY A 123 -9.76 3.79 21.09
C GLY A 123 -9.72 5.27 20.70
N GLY A 124 -10.81 6.00 20.94
CA GLY A 124 -10.86 7.45 20.77
C GLY A 124 -10.33 8.17 22.02
N ILE A 125 -9.38 9.08 21.86
CA ILE A 125 -8.78 9.88 22.93
C ILE A 125 -9.19 11.35 22.74
N ARG A 126 -9.77 11.94 23.77
CA ARG A 126 -10.26 13.33 23.74
C ARG A 126 -9.62 14.23 24.79
N ASP A 127 -8.96 13.66 25.79
CA ASP A 127 -8.26 14.45 26.82
C ASP A 127 -7.12 15.27 26.17
N PRO A 128 -7.12 16.62 26.31
CA PRO A 128 -6.16 17.46 25.61
C PRO A 128 -4.71 17.27 26.11
N VAL A 129 -4.51 16.88 27.37
CA VAL A 129 -3.19 16.61 27.92
C VAL A 129 -2.65 15.31 27.31
N LEU A 130 -3.49 14.27 27.26
CA LEU A 130 -3.12 12.98 26.68
C LEU A 130 -2.93 13.08 25.16
N VAL A 131 -3.77 13.85 24.45
CA VAL A 131 -3.59 14.14 23.01
C VAL A 131 -2.21 14.74 22.75
N HIS A 132 -1.76 15.65 23.60
CA HIS A 132 -0.46 16.32 23.45
C HIS A 132 0.72 15.39 23.78
N SER A 133 0.57 14.51 24.75
CA SER A 133 1.63 13.60 25.23
C SER A 133 1.49 12.16 24.71
N ILE A 134 0.75 11.94 23.63
CA ILE A 134 0.36 10.60 23.16
C ILE A 134 1.55 9.69 22.86
N ASP A 135 2.64 10.21 22.32
CA ASP A 135 3.82 9.39 21.99
C ASP A 135 4.46 8.80 23.24
N ASP A 136 4.73 9.65 24.24
CA ASP A 136 5.31 9.21 25.51
C ASP A 136 4.40 8.21 26.23
N TYR A 137 3.10 8.46 26.13
CA TYR A 137 2.10 7.56 26.72
C TYR A 137 2.11 6.17 26.04
N LEU A 138 2.10 6.13 24.72
CA LEU A 138 2.12 4.87 23.96
C LEU A 138 3.45 4.12 24.12
N GLU A 139 4.56 4.83 24.24
CA GLU A 139 5.86 4.18 24.50
C GLU A 139 5.92 3.55 25.92
N LYS A 140 5.42 4.25 26.93
CA LYS A 140 5.25 3.67 28.27
C LYS A 140 4.30 2.47 28.25
N LEU A 141 3.21 2.55 27.49
CA LEU A 141 2.27 1.45 27.32
C LEU A 141 2.97 0.23 26.70
N ARG A 142 3.72 0.44 25.62
CA ARG A 142 4.52 -0.61 24.95
C ARG A 142 5.46 -1.30 25.91
N HIS A 143 6.21 -0.52 26.69
CA HIS A 143 7.13 -1.05 27.68
C HIS A 143 6.42 -1.88 28.77
N ASN A 144 5.31 -1.37 29.31
CA ASN A 144 4.54 -2.04 30.34
C ASN A 144 3.85 -3.31 29.81
N LEU A 145 3.39 -3.27 28.56
CA LEU A 145 2.80 -4.45 27.92
C LEU A 145 3.83 -5.57 27.79
N ARG A 146 5.04 -5.26 27.28
CA ARG A 146 6.11 -6.27 27.16
C ARG A 146 6.37 -6.98 28.47
N LYS A 147 6.54 -6.22 29.56
CA LYS A 147 6.72 -6.81 30.92
C LYS A 147 5.58 -7.72 31.32
N ARG A 148 4.33 -7.34 31.03
CA ARG A 148 3.16 -8.16 31.37
C ARG A 148 3.09 -9.42 30.53
N VAL A 149 3.37 -9.32 29.22
CA VAL A 149 3.37 -10.46 28.30
C VAL A 149 4.45 -11.47 28.69
N GLU A 150 5.65 -11.02 29.04
CA GLU A 150 6.74 -11.88 29.53
C GLU A 150 6.32 -12.69 30.78
N THR A 151 5.53 -12.10 31.66
CA THR A 151 5.01 -12.83 32.85
C THR A 151 3.97 -13.90 32.50
N THR A 152 3.37 -13.85 31.32
CA THR A 152 2.42 -14.87 30.83
C THR A 152 3.10 -16.00 30.06
N GLY A 153 4.42 -15.93 29.86
CA GLY A 153 5.22 -16.96 29.19
C GLY A 153 5.36 -16.81 27.69
N TYR A 154 4.90 -15.68 27.12
CA TYR A 154 5.13 -15.34 25.71
C TYR A 154 6.47 -14.61 25.54
N ALA A 155 7.28 -15.04 24.59
CA ALA A 155 8.48 -14.30 24.20
C ALA A 155 8.12 -13.05 23.37
N SER A 156 8.96 -12.00 23.46
CA SER A 156 8.72 -10.74 22.74
C SER A 156 8.76 -10.89 21.23
N GLU A 157 9.40 -11.94 20.72
CA GLU A 157 9.49 -12.29 19.29
C GLU A 157 8.25 -13.03 18.78
N GLU A 158 7.37 -13.51 19.66
CA GLU A 158 6.18 -14.28 19.28
C GLU A 158 5.00 -13.42 18.83
N TYR A 159 5.12 -12.10 18.93
CA TYR A 159 4.07 -11.18 18.48
C TYR A 159 4.62 -9.86 17.97
N SER A 160 3.84 -9.22 17.10
CA SER A 160 4.04 -7.82 16.71
C SER A 160 2.96 -6.93 17.32
N LEU A 161 3.37 -5.72 17.76
CA LEU A 161 2.49 -4.70 18.32
C LEU A 161 2.70 -3.39 17.56
N THR A 162 1.64 -2.89 16.95
CA THR A 162 1.65 -1.62 16.22
C THR A 162 0.58 -0.69 16.77
N PHE A 163 0.95 0.58 16.98
CA PHE A 163 0.00 1.66 17.23
C PHE A 163 -0.10 2.53 15.99
N ARG A 164 -1.34 2.78 15.52
CA ARG A 164 -1.62 3.78 14.49
C ARG A 164 -2.45 4.89 15.11
N VAL A 165 -1.96 6.13 15.01
CA VAL A 165 -2.57 7.29 15.65
C VAL A 165 -3.15 8.20 14.57
N TYR A 166 -4.41 7.98 14.22
CA TYR A 166 -5.14 8.88 13.33
C TYR A 166 -5.44 10.19 14.04
N GLY A 167 -5.35 11.30 13.29
CA GLY A 167 -5.32 12.65 13.84
C GLY A 167 -3.90 13.17 14.13
N LYS A 168 -2.88 12.30 13.96
CA LYS A 168 -1.46 12.65 14.07
C LYS A 168 -0.67 12.14 12.87
N ASN A 169 -0.18 10.92 12.92
CA ASN A 169 0.69 10.33 11.91
C ASN A 169 0.23 8.95 11.42
N GLY A 170 -1.01 8.57 11.67
CA GLY A 170 -1.54 7.24 11.33
C GLY A 170 -1.51 6.89 9.84
N VAL A 171 -1.44 7.88 8.95
CA VAL A 171 -1.36 7.70 7.49
C VAL A 171 0.08 7.73 7.00
N MET A 172 0.84 8.79 7.31
CA MET A 172 2.18 9.02 6.78
C MET A 172 3.30 8.46 7.64
N GLY A 173 3.02 8.02 8.88
CA GLY A 173 4.03 7.54 9.83
C GLY A 173 5.11 8.58 10.09
N GLU A 174 6.37 8.18 10.00
CA GLU A 174 7.53 9.06 10.19
C GLU A 174 7.71 10.13 9.10
N LYS A 175 6.99 9.99 7.98
CA LYS A 175 6.99 10.97 6.87
C LYS A 175 5.97 12.10 7.06
N GLU A 176 5.22 12.11 8.18
CA GLU A 176 4.28 13.19 8.48
C GLU A 176 5.04 14.51 8.72
N VAL A 177 4.67 15.54 7.96
CA VAL A 177 5.32 16.88 8.01
C VAL A 177 4.44 17.94 8.66
N ILE A 178 3.16 17.64 8.90
CA ILE A 178 2.21 18.60 9.48
C ILE A 178 2.16 18.37 10.99
N ALA A 179 2.64 19.34 11.75
CA ALA A 179 2.70 19.28 13.22
C ALA A 179 1.47 19.94 13.92
N GLN A 180 0.31 19.98 13.28
CA GLN A 180 -0.89 20.56 13.90
C GLN A 180 -1.52 19.55 14.88
N PRO A 181 -1.75 19.95 16.15
CA PRO A 181 -2.42 19.10 17.10
C PRO A 181 -3.89 18.90 16.71
N ALA A 182 -4.35 17.66 16.67
CA ALA A 182 -5.76 17.35 16.53
C ALA A 182 -6.50 17.64 17.86
N HIS A 183 -7.81 17.84 17.78
CA HIS A 183 -8.63 17.98 18.98
C HIS A 183 -9.00 16.64 19.61
N GLU A 184 -8.90 15.55 18.86
CA GLU A 184 -9.07 14.17 19.30
C GLU A 184 -8.22 13.23 18.44
N LEU A 185 -7.91 12.05 18.96
CA LEU A 185 -7.13 11.02 18.26
C LEU A 185 -7.90 9.70 18.23
N ALA A 186 -7.74 8.93 17.14
CA ALA A 186 -8.10 7.53 17.12
C ALA A 186 -6.82 6.69 17.18
N VAL A 187 -6.65 5.92 18.25
CA VAL A 187 -5.55 4.98 18.43
C VAL A 187 -6.04 3.58 18.05
N ILE A 188 -5.46 3.03 16.99
CA ILE A 188 -5.64 1.62 16.64
C ILE A 188 -4.48 0.84 17.25
N ILE A 189 -4.80 -0.11 18.14
CA ILE A 189 -3.85 -1.12 18.60
C ILE A 189 -4.01 -2.33 17.70
N ASP A 190 -2.93 -2.76 17.08
CA ASP A 190 -2.87 -3.89 16.14
C ASP A 190 -1.86 -4.91 16.68
N VAL A 191 -2.35 -6.10 17.00
CA VAL A 191 -1.54 -7.22 17.49
C VAL A 191 -1.63 -8.37 16.50
N VAL A 192 -0.49 -8.89 16.06
CA VAL A 192 -0.38 -10.13 15.27
C VAL A 192 0.45 -11.13 16.08
N ALA A 193 -0.06 -12.35 16.25
CA ALA A 193 0.60 -13.44 16.98
C ALA A 193 0.40 -14.77 16.25
N GLY A 194 1.11 -15.80 16.68
CA GLY A 194 1.09 -17.13 16.06
C GLY A 194 -0.28 -17.82 16.08
N THR A 195 -1.18 -17.43 17.00
CA THR A 195 -2.57 -17.91 17.06
C THR A 195 -3.53 -16.74 17.31
N GLN A 196 -4.80 -16.92 16.91
CA GLN A 196 -5.84 -15.91 17.17
C GLN A 196 -6.08 -15.68 18.66
N GLU A 197 -5.97 -16.73 19.47
CA GLU A 197 -6.12 -16.67 20.93
C GLU A 197 -5.02 -15.83 21.56
N ASN A 198 -3.77 -16.01 21.14
CA ASN A 198 -2.63 -15.25 21.63
C ASN A 198 -2.75 -13.77 21.23
N ALA A 199 -3.12 -13.50 19.97
CA ALA A 199 -3.33 -12.14 19.51
C ALA A 199 -4.41 -11.42 20.34
N ARG A 200 -5.53 -12.09 20.61
CA ARG A 200 -6.61 -11.57 21.45
C ARG A 200 -6.18 -11.35 22.91
N ALA A 201 -5.47 -12.30 23.51
CA ALA A 201 -5.00 -12.18 24.88
C ALA A 201 -4.05 -10.98 25.05
N ILE A 202 -3.07 -10.85 24.16
CA ILE A 202 -2.11 -9.74 24.18
C ILE A 202 -2.81 -8.40 23.92
N LEU A 203 -3.73 -8.36 22.94
CA LEU A 203 -4.50 -7.14 22.66
C LEU A 203 -5.34 -6.72 23.86
N SER A 204 -5.99 -7.65 24.56
CA SER A 204 -6.79 -7.35 25.75
C SER A 204 -5.96 -6.69 26.85
N LEU A 205 -4.71 -7.17 27.07
CA LEU A 205 -3.77 -6.52 27.98
C LEU A 205 -3.41 -5.09 27.50
N ALA A 206 -3.13 -4.92 26.20
CA ALA A 206 -2.80 -3.61 25.63
C ALA A 206 -3.96 -2.63 25.76
N ARG A 207 -5.18 -3.08 25.45
CA ARG A 207 -6.42 -2.28 25.60
C ARG A 207 -6.65 -1.88 27.06
N HIS A 208 -6.44 -2.80 28.00
CA HIS A 208 -6.55 -2.49 29.44
C HIS A 208 -5.54 -1.40 29.85
N LEU A 209 -4.31 -1.49 29.37
CA LEU A 209 -3.29 -0.47 29.60
C LEU A 209 -3.66 0.87 28.95
N LEU A 210 -4.16 0.89 27.71
CA LEU A 210 -4.65 2.11 27.07
C LEU A 210 -5.72 2.79 27.91
N MET A 211 -6.64 2.02 28.46
CA MET A 211 -7.78 2.50 29.22
C MET A 211 -7.40 3.06 30.60
N HIS A 212 -6.45 2.42 31.29
CA HIS A 212 -6.27 2.62 32.71
C HIS A 212 -4.88 3.10 33.14
N SER A 213 -3.88 3.14 32.24
CA SER A 213 -2.58 3.68 32.59
C SER A 213 -2.67 5.16 32.96
N ASP A 214 -1.85 5.55 33.93
CA ASP A 214 -1.77 6.91 34.40
C ASP A 214 -0.87 7.78 33.49
N PHE A 215 -1.18 9.08 33.47
CA PHE A 215 -0.36 10.12 32.82
C PHE A 215 -0.42 11.41 33.62
N GLU A 216 0.59 12.25 33.47
CA GLU A 216 0.66 13.52 34.18
C GLU A 216 -0.52 14.42 33.79
N GLY A 217 -1.25 14.95 34.80
CA GLY A 217 -2.44 15.78 34.59
C GLY A 217 -3.73 14.99 34.33
N ARG A 218 -3.73 13.67 34.50
CA ARG A 218 -4.94 12.85 34.35
C ARG A 218 -5.99 13.23 35.42
N PHE A 219 -7.17 13.53 34.97
CA PHE A 219 -8.31 13.91 35.82
C PHE A 219 -9.43 12.87 35.81
N CYS A 220 -9.58 12.13 34.70
CA CYS A 220 -10.62 11.12 34.54
C CYS A 220 -10.28 9.82 35.28
N ILE A 221 -11.22 9.35 36.09
CA ILE A 221 -11.06 8.11 36.83
C ILE A 221 -11.68 6.89 36.12
N SER A 222 -12.54 7.13 35.11
CA SER A 222 -13.29 6.07 34.42
C SER A 222 -12.47 5.39 33.32
N GLY A 223 -11.75 6.13 32.50
CA GLY A 223 -10.93 5.59 31.42
C GLY A 223 -10.39 6.64 30.49
N ASN A 224 -9.26 6.37 29.85
CA ASN A 224 -8.55 7.31 28.98
C ASN A 224 -9.07 7.30 27.54
N ALA A 225 -9.80 6.26 27.14
CA ALA A 225 -10.25 6.07 25.77
C ALA A 225 -11.71 5.63 25.70
N ALA A 226 -12.39 6.08 24.65
CA ALA A 226 -13.74 5.66 24.27
C ALA A 226 -13.65 4.62 23.16
N PHE A 227 -14.37 3.52 23.29
CA PHE A 227 -14.41 2.45 22.28
C PHE A 227 -15.72 2.52 21.49
N PRO A 228 -15.65 2.54 20.13
CA PRO A 228 -16.86 2.68 19.29
C PRO A 228 -17.70 1.40 19.23
N TYR A 229 -17.11 0.25 19.60
CA TYR A 229 -17.78 -1.05 19.49
C TYR A 229 -17.78 -1.82 20.79
N SER A 230 -18.78 -2.70 20.94
CA SER A 230 -18.86 -3.72 21.97
C SER A 230 -19.24 -5.06 21.31
N PRO A 231 -18.36 -6.08 21.34
CA PRO A 231 -17.03 -6.11 21.95
C PRO A 231 -16.03 -5.17 21.25
N SER A 232 -15.06 -4.64 22.03
CA SER A 232 -14.06 -3.69 21.52
C SER A 232 -12.87 -4.36 20.83
N ASP A 233 -12.62 -5.63 21.13
CA ASP A 233 -11.54 -6.42 20.55
C ASP A 233 -12.10 -7.17 19.33
N ILE A 234 -11.49 -6.93 18.15
CA ILE A 234 -12.00 -7.40 16.85
C ILE A 234 -10.98 -8.35 16.25
N ASP A 235 -11.35 -9.62 16.09
CA ASP A 235 -10.53 -10.60 15.40
C ASP A 235 -10.61 -10.37 13.89
N MET A 236 -9.44 -10.25 13.25
CA MET A 236 -9.30 -10.02 11.81
C MET A 236 -8.90 -11.28 11.05
N GLY A 237 -8.60 -12.38 11.75
CA GLY A 237 -8.18 -13.64 11.16
C GLY A 237 -6.71 -13.66 10.73
N SER A 238 -6.40 -14.50 9.75
CA SER A 238 -5.05 -14.74 9.25
C SER A 238 -4.47 -13.54 8.52
N VAL A 239 -3.18 -13.32 8.73
CA VAL A 239 -2.38 -12.27 8.09
C VAL A 239 -1.26 -12.91 7.29
N TYR A 240 -1.07 -12.45 6.09
CA TYR A 240 -0.02 -12.91 5.20
C TYR A 240 0.96 -11.78 4.92
N ARG A 241 2.22 -12.16 4.62
CA ARG A 241 3.25 -11.25 4.14
C ARG A 241 3.93 -11.82 2.90
N PHE A 242 4.45 -10.97 2.04
CA PHE A 242 5.32 -11.40 0.96
C PHE A 242 6.57 -12.07 1.54
N HIS A 243 6.89 -13.26 1.01
CA HIS A 243 8.05 -14.05 1.40
C HIS A 243 8.97 -14.31 0.22
N ILE A 244 8.40 -14.45 -0.97
CA ILE A 244 9.14 -14.62 -2.21
C ILE A 244 8.81 -13.47 -3.14
N TRP A 245 9.85 -12.78 -3.61
CA TRP A 245 9.80 -11.85 -4.73
C TRP A 245 11.12 -11.99 -5.49
N HIS A 246 11.08 -12.76 -6.58
CA HIS A 246 12.28 -13.18 -7.27
C HIS A 246 12.05 -13.28 -8.77
N LEU A 247 13.07 -12.95 -9.58
CA LEU A 247 13.10 -13.24 -11.01
C LEU A 247 13.85 -14.57 -11.22
N LEU A 248 13.13 -15.58 -11.69
CA LEU A 248 13.70 -16.88 -12.05
C LEU A 248 14.06 -16.87 -13.54
N GLU A 249 15.33 -17.14 -13.86
CA GLU A 249 15.78 -17.33 -15.24
C GLU A 249 15.28 -18.68 -15.77
N LEU A 250 14.82 -18.69 -17.02
CA LEU A 250 14.30 -19.86 -17.70
C LEU A 250 15.03 -20.04 -19.04
N GLU A 251 15.32 -21.29 -19.40
CA GLU A 251 15.78 -21.65 -20.75
C GLU A 251 14.61 -21.62 -21.74
N ASP A 252 13.45 -22.11 -21.33
CA ASP A 252 12.19 -22.04 -22.09
C ASP A 252 11.14 -21.25 -21.27
N PRO A 253 10.63 -20.11 -21.78
CA PRO A 253 9.63 -19.32 -21.07
C PRO A 253 8.30 -20.04 -20.85
N CYS A 254 8.04 -21.11 -21.60
CA CYS A 254 6.82 -21.92 -21.47
C CYS A 254 6.96 -23.08 -20.48
N GLU A 255 8.18 -23.42 -20.03
CA GLU A 255 8.44 -24.57 -19.15
C GLU A 255 7.57 -24.59 -17.88
N PRO A 256 7.35 -23.47 -17.16
CA PRO A 256 6.54 -23.45 -15.94
C PRO A 256 5.03 -23.54 -16.20
N PHE A 257 4.59 -23.44 -17.45
CA PHE A 257 3.17 -23.30 -17.81
C PHE A 257 2.70 -24.51 -18.62
N ALA A 258 1.90 -25.37 -18.01
CA ALA A 258 1.23 -26.44 -18.74
C ALA A 258 0.17 -25.85 -19.69
N VAL A 259 0.27 -26.18 -20.98
CA VAL A 259 -0.69 -25.74 -22.01
C VAL A 259 -1.52 -26.94 -22.44
N GLU A 260 -2.84 -26.86 -22.26
CA GLU A 260 -3.80 -27.82 -22.80
C GLU A 260 -4.55 -27.24 -23.98
N TYR A 261 -4.64 -28.00 -25.08
CA TYR A 261 -5.44 -27.66 -26.24
C TYR A 261 -6.78 -28.40 -26.16
N LEU A 262 -7.89 -27.69 -26.00
CA LEU A 262 -9.22 -28.25 -26.07
C LEU A 262 -9.73 -28.14 -27.51
N ASN A 263 -10.03 -29.27 -28.14
CA ASN A 263 -10.79 -29.31 -29.41
C ASN A 263 -12.27 -29.12 -29.08
N LEU A 264 -12.84 -28.00 -29.53
CA LEU A 264 -14.24 -27.67 -29.39
C LEU A 264 -15.07 -28.29 -30.51
#